data_386148f11537db7fbb83c5a34a1a3ad4
#
_entry.id   386148f11537db7fbb83c5a34a1a3ad4
#
_cell.length_a   1.000
_cell.length_b   1.000
_cell.length_c   1.000
_cell.angle_alpha   90.00
_cell.angle_beta   90.00
_cell.angle_gamma   90.00
#
_symmetry.space_group_name_H-M   'P 1'
#
loop_
_entity.id
_entity.type
_entity.pdbx_description
1 polymer ?
#
loop_
_entity_poly.entity_id
_entity_poly.type
_entity_poly.pdbx_seq_one_letter_code
_entity_poly.pdbx_strand_id
1 'polypeptide(L)'
;VIAEREKLFVQTPEAFGKRFNIDVRTRSEVIAIHSADKTVDIRTSDGKTYTESYDKLLLSPGASPVRPPLPGIDNEGIFTLRNVNDTDAIKSYLQQHKVKRAVIIGAGFIGLEMAENLQEAGAEVAVVEMANQVMAPIDLSMASLVHEHLLQKGVHLYLEKAVASFERTVNGLEVIFKSGERLPADMVLLSIGVRPNTSLATEAGLGVGEMRGIKVNDYLQTSDEH
;
A
#
# COMPACT_ATOMS: atom_id res chain seq x y z
N VAL A 1 2.82 -1.51 18.92
CA VAL A 1 3.51 -2.01 17.70
C VAL A 1 3.93 -3.46 17.91
N ILE A 2 3.64 -4.35 16.94
CA ILE A 2 4.04 -5.76 16.99
C ILE A 2 5.47 -5.86 16.46
N ALA A 3 6.43 -6.09 17.36
CA ALA A 3 7.86 -6.12 17.02
C ALA A 3 8.31 -7.41 16.33
N GLU A 4 7.63 -8.53 16.61
CA GLU A 4 7.98 -9.86 16.13
C GLU A 4 7.14 -10.21 14.89
N ARG A 5 7.82 -10.58 13.80
CA ARG A 5 7.20 -10.89 12.51
C ARG A 5 6.14 -11.99 12.62
N GLU A 6 6.42 -13.04 13.38
CA GLU A 6 5.54 -14.20 13.55
C GLU A 6 4.20 -13.81 14.19
N LYS A 7 4.19 -12.81 15.05
CA LYS A 7 2.96 -12.30 15.71
C LYS A 7 2.07 -11.47 14.78
N LEU A 8 2.56 -11.10 13.60
CA LEU A 8 1.75 -10.43 12.58
C LEU A 8 0.84 -11.41 11.84
N PHE A 9 1.13 -12.71 11.87
CA PHE A 9 0.32 -13.71 11.21
C PHE A 9 -0.81 -14.17 12.13
N VAL A 10 -2.04 -13.85 11.75
CA VAL A 10 -3.23 -14.34 12.47
C VAL A 10 -3.34 -15.86 12.35
N GLN A 11 -3.01 -16.39 11.17
CA GLN A 11 -2.94 -17.82 10.88
C GLN A 11 -1.92 -18.12 9.79
N THR A 12 -1.33 -19.32 9.82
CA THR A 12 -0.53 -19.84 8.71
C THR A 12 -1.43 -20.48 7.66
N PRO A 13 -0.99 -20.60 6.39
CA PRO A 13 -1.74 -21.30 5.36
C PRO A 13 -2.17 -22.71 5.77
N GLU A 14 -1.27 -23.47 6.43
CA GLU A 14 -1.52 -24.83 6.89
C GLU A 14 -2.59 -24.87 8.00
N ALA A 15 -2.49 -23.96 8.97
CA ALA A 15 -3.48 -23.85 10.05
C ALA A 15 -4.84 -23.43 9.51
N PHE A 16 -4.88 -22.51 8.53
CA PHE A 16 -6.10 -22.06 7.87
C PHE A 16 -6.75 -23.18 7.09
N GLY A 17 -5.98 -23.89 6.27
CA GLY A 17 -6.45 -25.04 5.48
C GLY A 17 -7.03 -26.13 6.37
N LYS A 18 -6.33 -26.48 7.45
CA LYS A 18 -6.78 -27.50 8.40
C LYS A 18 -8.04 -27.08 9.16
N ARG A 19 -8.14 -25.80 9.57
CA ARG A 19 -9.28 -25.30 10.34
C ARG A 19 -10.55 -25.23 9.52
N PHE A 20 -10.46 -24.80 8.28
CA PHE A 20 -11.62 -24.55 7.41
C PHE A 20 -11.83 -25.60 6.31
N ASN A 21 -11.00 -26.63 6.27
CA ASN A 21 -10.99 -27.67 5.23
C ASN A 21 -10.89 -27.05 3.82
N ILE A 22 -9.96 -26.12 3.64
CA ILE A 22 -9.72 -25.40 2.39
C ILE A 22 -8.34 -25.77 1.84
N ASP A 23 -8.23 -26.05 0.56
CA ASP A 23 -6.95 -26.21 -0.14
C ASP A 23 -6.33 -24.82 -0.37
N VAL A 24 -5.28 -24.50 0.39
CA VAL A 24 -4.58 -23.21 0.34
C VAL A 24 -3.34 -23.34 -0.51
N ARG A 25 -3.40 -22.82 -1.73
CA ARG A 25 -2.28 -22.84 -2.69
C ARG A 25 -1.53 -21.52 -2.67
N THR A 26 -0.50 -21.43 -1.86
CA THR A 26 0.41 -20.27 -1.84
C THR A 26 1.33 -20.29 -3.07
N ARG A 27 1.90 -19.12 -3.42
CA ARG A 27 2.81 -18.95 -4.58
C ARG A 27 2.19 -19.42 -5.90
N SER A 28 0.87 -19.29 -5.99
CA SER A 28 0.04 -19.64 -7.14
C SER A 28 -0.75 -18.41 -7.54
N GLU A 29 -0.46 -17.85 -8.69
CA GLU A 29 -1.08 -16.65 -9.20
C GLU A 29 -2.12 -17.01 -10.27
N VAL A 30 -3.37 -16.59 -10.07
CA VAL A 30 -4.36 -16.66 -11.14
C VAL A 30 -4.03 -15.56 -12.16
N ILE A 31 -3.78 -15.98 -13.40
CA ILE A 31 -3.35 -15.10 -14.49
C ILE A 31 -4.42 -14.84 -15.55
N ALA A 32 -5.46 -15.69 -15.60
CA ALA A 32 -6.61 -15.49 -16.47
C ALA A 32 -7.86 -16.13 -15.87
N ILE A 33 -9.02 -15.59 -16.23
CA ILE A 33 -10.35 -16.16 -15.94
C ILE A 33 -11.08 -16.36 -17.26
N HIS A 34 -11.55 -17.59 -17.51
CA HIS A 34 -12.36 -17.97 -18.67
C HIS A 34 -13.79 -18.20 -18.21
N SER A 35 -14.60 -17.16 -18.16
CA SER A 35 -15.96 -17.19 -17.60
C SER A 35 -16.84 -18.20 -18.34
N ALA A 36 -16.77 -18.26 -19.68
CA ALA A 36 -17.58 -19.17 -20.48
C ALA A 36 -17.34 -20.65 -20.18
N ASP A 37 -16.08 -21.01 -19.88
CA ASP A 37 -15.65 -22.37 -19.58
C ASP A 37 -15.62 -22.68 -18.09
N LYS A 38 -15.84 -21.65 -17.24
CA LYS A 38 -15.70 -21.70 -15.78
C LYS A 38 -14.35 -22.25 -15.35
N THR A 39 -13.28 -21.68 -15.90
CA THR A 39 -11.90 -22.08 -15.58
C THR A 39 -11.04 -20.86 -15.28
N VAL A 40 -9.96 -21.11 -14.55
CA VAL A 40 -8.89 -20.14 -14.28
C VAL A 40 -7.55 -20.73 -14.65
N ASP A 41 -6.69 -19.92 -15.24
CA ASP A 41 -5.29 -20.29 -15.45
C ASP A 41 -4.44 -19.80 -14.29
N ILE A 42 -3.62 -20.69 -13.79
CA ILE A 42 -2.79 -20.48 -12.60
C ILE A 42 -1.33 -20.66 -12.98
N ARG A 43 -0.50 -19.71 -12.56
CA ARG A 43 0.95 -19.75 -12.69
C ARG A 43 1.59 -19.95 -11.31
N THR A 44 2.40 -20.98 -11.18
CA THR A 44 3.17 -21.26 -9.96
C THR A 44 4.51 -20.51 -9.96
N SER A 45 5.15 -20.39 -8.79
CA SER A 45 6.43 -19.67 -8.64
C SER A 45 7.60 -20.28 -9.44
N ASP A 46 7.51 -21.57 -9.85
CA ASP A 46 8.47 -22.24 -10.74
C ASP A 46 8.18 -22.00 -12.24
N GLY A 47 7.18 -21.15 -12.55
CA GLY A 47 6.81 -20.74 -13.89
C GLY A 47 5.90 -21.71 -14.65
N LYS A 48 5.47 -22.81 -14.04
CA LYS A 48 4.49 -23.72 -14.65
C LYS A 48 3.11 -23.12 -14.61
N THR A 49 2.32 -23.42 -15.64
CA THR A 49 0.92 -23.04 -15.72
C THR A 49 0.04 -24.29 -15.74
N TYR A 50 -1.14 -24.18 -15.13
CA TYR A 50 -2.19 -25.17 -15.21
C TYR A 50 -3.55 -24.50 -15.13
N THR A 51 -4.61 -25.20 -15.54
CA THR A 51 -5.98 -24.71 -15.53
C THR A 51 -6.78 -25.46 -14.48
N GLU A 52 -7.61 -24.73 -13.74
CA GLU A 52 -8.52 -25.25 -12.72
C GLU A 52 -9.95 -24.85 -13.05
N SER A 53 -10.90 -25.77 -12.89
CA SER A 53 -12.33 -25.47 -13.07
C SER A 53 -12.98 -25.05 -11.76
N TYR A 54 -14.08 -24.26 -11.86
CA TYR A 54 -14.87 -23.85 -10.71
C TYR A 54 -16.37 -23.91 -10.97
N ASP A 55 -17.15 -24.12 -9.94
CA ASP A 55 -18.61 -23.94 -9.97
C ASP A 55 -18.98 -22.48 -9.63
N LYS A 56 -18.30 -21.90 -8.66
CA LYS A 56 -18.39 -20.51 -8.24
C LYS A 56 -17.00 -19.95 -7.93
N LEU A 57 -16.76 -18.74 -8.36
CA LEU A 57 -15.47 -18.05 -8.20
C LEU A 57 -15.62 -16.82 -7.30
N LEU A 58 -14.88 -16.78 -6.20
CA LEU A 58 -14.76 -15.59 -5.35
C LEU A 58 -13.51 -14.79 -5.71
N LEU A 59 -13.69 -13.54 -6.13
CA LEU A 59 -12.60 -12.62 -6.46
C LEU A 59 -12.28 -11.71 -5.28
N SER A 60 -11.08 -11.85 -4.70
CA SER A 60 -10.55 -10.98 -3.64
C SER A 60 -9.14 -10.50 -3.97
N PRO A 61 -8.93 -9.81 -5.11
CA PRO A 61 -7.59 -9.46 -5.59
C PRO A 61 -6.91 -8.35 -4.77
N GLY A 62 -7.64 -7.70 -3.86
CA GLY A 62 -7.15 -6.61 -3.03
C GLY A 62 -6.86 -5.32 -3.79
N ALA A 63 -5.92 -4.53 -3.25
CA ALA A 63 -5.50 -3.26 -3.82
C ALA A 63 -3.99 -3.12 -3.75
N SER A 64 -3.42 -2.24 -4.56
CA SER A 64 -2.00 -1.91 -4.58
C SER A 64 -1.79 -0.45 -4.19
N PRO A 65 -0.72 -0.10 -3.47
CA PRO A 65 -0.38 1.29 -3.18
C PRO A 65 -0.21 2.09 -4.46
N VAL A 66 -0.67 3.33 -4.45
CA VAL A 66 -0.48 4.25 -5.57
C VAL A 66 0.98 4.67 -5.63
N ARG A 67 1.58 4.49 -6.80
CA ARG A 67 2.94 4.91 -7.12
C ARG A 67 2.88 5.78 -8.39
N PRO A 68 2.81 7.12 -8.27
CA PRO A 68 2.66 8.01 -9.41
C PRO A 68 3.95 8.06 -10.24
N PRO A 69 3.88 8.34 -11.53
CA PRO A 69 5.06 8.38 -12.38
C PRO A 69 5.84 9.70 -12.19
N LEU A 70 6.37 9.91 -10.98
CA LEU A 70 7.20 11.06 -10.67
C LEU A 70 8.67 10.73 -10.94
N PRO A 71 9.47 11.69 -11.46
CA PRO A 71 10.89 11.51 -11.63
C PRO A 71 11.58 11.11 -10.33
N GLY A 72 12.43 10.09 -10.39
CA GLY A 72 13.19 9.60 -9.24
C GLY A 72 12.43 8.75 -8.24
N ILE A 73 11.16 8.38 -8.51
CA ILE A 73 10.35 7.58 -7.59
C ILE A 73 10.92 6.18 -7.35
N ASP A 74 11.74 5.67 -8.26
CA ASP A 74 12.38 4.35 -8.16
C ASP A 74 13.76 4.40 -7.48
N ASN A 75 14.13 5.54 -6.91
CA ASN A 75 15.35 5.62 -6.10
C ASN A 75 15.22 4.69 -4.88
N GLU A 76 16.34 4.05 -4.53
CA GLU A 76 16.46 3.29 -3.30
C GLU A 76 16.13 4.17 -2.08
N GLY A 77 15.43 3.61 -1.10
CA GLY A 77 14.96 4.34 0.09
C GLY A 77 13.56 4.94 -0.07
N ILE A 78 12.89 4.72 -1.22
CA ILE A 78 11.49 5.10 -1.42
C ILE A 78 10.62 3.85 -1.36
N PHE A 79 9.70 3.81 -0.41
CA PHE A 79 8.87 2.65 -0.09
C PHE A 79 7.38 2.95 -0.24
N THR A 80 6.62 1.89 -0.40
CA THR A 80 5.18 1.81 -0.16
C THR A 80 4.94 0.74 0.90
N LEU A 81 3.76 0.72 1.51
CA LEU A 81 3.40 -0.28 2.50
C LEU A 81 2.08 -0.96 2.12
N ARG A 82 2.11 -2.29 1.95
CA ARG A 82 0.93 -3.11 1.66
C ARG A 82 0.88 -4.38 2.50
N ASN A 83 2.02 -5.02 2.71
CA ASN A 83 2.10 -6.36 3.30
C ASN A 83 3.32 -6.49 4.22
N VAL A 84 3.47 -7.67 4.84
CA VAL A 84 4.56 -7.96 5.79
C VAL A 84 5.94 -7.85 5.14
N ASN A 85 6.09 -8.21 3.86
CA ASN A 85 7.38 -8.11 3.18
C ASN A 85 7.81 -6.64 3.01
N ASP A 86 6.85 -5.74 2.76
CA ASP A 86 7.15 -4.29 2.72
C ASP A 86 7.59 -3.79 4.10
N THR A 87 6.93 -4.27 5.17
CA THR A 87 7.33 -3.96 6.55
C THR A 87 8.74 -4.45 6.85
N ASP A 88 9.07 -5.68 6.44
CA ASP A 88 10.42 -6.23 6.60
C ASP A 88 11.47 -5.41 5.84
N ALA A 89 11.16 -4.98 4.60
CA ALA A 89 12.04 -4.16 3.79
C ALA A 89 12.28 -2.78 4.43
N ILE A 90 11.21 -2.11 4.90
CA ILE A 90 11.30 -0.82 5.60
C ILE A 90 12.14 -0.97 6.87
N LYS A 91 11.85 -1.98 7.70
CA LYS A 91 12.55 -2.23 8.95
C LYS A 91 14.05 -2.51 8.72
N SER A 92 14.36 -3.35 7.73
CA SER A 92 15.74 -3.64 7.35
C SER A 92 16.48 -2.40 6.87
N TYR A 93 15.84 -1.57 6.05
CA TYR A 93 16.41 -0.33 5.56
C TYR A 93 16.70 0.66 6.69
N LEU A 94 15.75 0.85 7.61
CA LEU A 94 15.92 1.69 8.80
C LEU A 94 17.18 1.31 9.60
N GLN A 95 17.40 0.01 9.80
CA GLN A 95 18.52 -0.50 10.57
C GLN A 95 19.86 -0.37 9.84
N GLN A 96 19.89 -0.78 8.55
CA GLN A 96 21.12 -0.81 7.75
C GLN A 96 21.64 0.59 7.42
N HIS A 97 20.73 1.52 7.11
CA HIS A 97 21.09 2.88 6.68
C HIS A 97 21.08 3.91 7.83
N LYS A 98 20.76 3.47 9.07
CA LYS A 98 20.69 4.36 10.23
C LYS A 98 19.87 5.62 9.95
N VAL A 99 18.70 5.41 9.38
CA VAL A 99 17.77 6.48 8.95
C VAL A 99 17.52 7.44 10.09
N LYS A 100 17.76 8.73 9.86
CA LYS A 100 17.50 9.80 10.82
C LYS A 100 16.30 10.65 10.42
N ARG A 101 16.09 10.83 9.12
CA ARG A 101 15.02 11.67 8.56
C ARG A 101 14.13 10.82 7.67
N ALA A 102 12.89 10.65 8.08
CA ALA A 102 11.88 9.94 7.32
C ALA A 102 10.84 10.93 6.82
N VAL A 103 10.55 10.93 5.52
CA VAL A 103 9.51 11.74 4.91
C VAL A 103 8.37 10.85 4.46
N ILE A 104 7.16 11.14 4.91
CA ILE A 104 5.93 10.45 4.53
C ILE A 104 5.14 11.33 3.59
N ILE A 105 4.81 10.82 2.42
CA ILE A 105 3.99 11.50 1.44
C ILE A 105 2.56 10.95 1.52
N GLY A 106 1.63 11.81 1.96
CA GLY A 106 0.24 11.46 2.21
C GLY A 106 -0.08 11.33 3.70
N ALA A 107 -1.01 12.15 4.18
CA ALA A 107 -1.41 12.26 5.58
C ALA A 107 -2.74 11.54 5.88
N GLY A 108 -3.00 10.43 5.19
CA GLY A 108 -4.09 9.51 5.51
C GLY A 108 -3.75 8.57 6.68
N PHE A 109 -4.64 7.62 6.99
CA PHE A 109 -4.48 6.67 8.11
C PHE A 109 -3.13 5.95 8.09
N ILE A 110 -2.75 5.35 6.95
CA ILE A 110 -1.47 4.63 6.83
C ILE A 110 -0.28 5.56 7.07
N GLY A 111 -0.32 6.77 6.52
CA GLY A 111 0.76 7.74 6.70
C GLY A 111 0.96 8.15 8.14
N LEU A 112 -0.12 8.41 8.87
CA LEU A 112 -0.07 8.82 10.28
C LEU A 112 0.36 7.68 11.19
N GLU A 113 -0.14 6.46 10.99
CA GLU A 113 0.31 5.26 11.68
C GLU A 113 1.82 5.02 11.47
N MET A 114 2.29 5.23 10.26
CA MET A 114 3.72 5.09 9.96
C MET A 114 4.54 6.23 10.54
N ALA A 115 3.99 7.45 10.66
CA ALA A 115 4.67 8.57 11.31
C ALA A 115 4.98 8.24 12.78
N GLU A 116 4.00 7.72 13.51
CA GLU A 116 4.17 7.28 14.89
C GLU A 116 5.25 6.18 14.99
N ASN A 117 5.13 5.13 14.16
CA ASN A 117 6.06 4.00 14.21
C ASN A 117 7.51 4.38 13.84
N LEU A 118 7.70 5.27 12.86
CA LEU A 118 9.03 5.73 12.47
C LEU A 118 9.64 6.64 13.53
N GLN A 119 8.83 7.44 14.20
CA GLN A 119 9.27 8.29 15.30
C GLN A 119 9.67 7.43 16.52
N GLU A 120 8.87 6.42 16.88
CA GLU A 120 9.24 5.44 17.92
C GLU A 120 10.52 4.68 17.58
N ALA A 121 10.80 4.45 16.29
CA ALA A 121 12.05 3.88 15.82
C ALA A 121 13.24 4.86 15.87
N GLY A 122 13.02 6.11 16.30
CA GLY A 122 14.04 7.14 16.51
C GLY A 122 14.31 8.04 15.30
N ALA A 123 13.48 8.03 14.28
CA ALA A 123 13.61 8.94 13.15
C ALA A 123 12.89 10.28 13.42
N GLU A 124 13.48 11.37 12.93
CA GLU A 124 12.79 12.64 12.74
C GLU A 124 11.81 12.50 11.57
N VAL A 125 10.54 12.78 11.80
CA VAL A 125 9.49 12.51 10.82
C VAL A 125 8.89 13.79 10.27
N ALA A 126 8.81 13.87 8.94
CA ALA A 126 8.06 14.88 8.22
C ALA A 126 6.91 14.23 7.45
N VAL A 127 5.71 14.80 7.58
CA VAL A 127 4.52 14.38 6.83
C VAL A 127 4.18 15.47 5.81
N VAL A 128 4.11 15.08 4.55
CA VAL A 128 3.82 15.96 3.41
C VAL A 128 2.44 15.62 2.87
N GLU A 129 1.57 16.61 2.79
CA GLU A 129 0.20 16.46 2.28
C GLU A 129 -0.12 17.58 1.27
N MET A 130 -0.77 17.19 0.18
CA MET A 130 -1.19 18.14 -0.86
C MET A 130 -2.41 18.96 -0.44
N ALA A 131 -3.27 18.39 0.41
CA ALA A 131 -4.41 19.09 0.99
C ALA A 131 -3.99 20.02 2.14
N ASN A 132 -4.91 20.86 2.56
CA ASN A 132 -4.74 21.79 3.69
C ASN A 132 -4.89 21.11 5.06
N GLN A 133 -5.14 19.79 5.10
CA GLN A 133 -5.33 19.04 6.34
C GLN A 133 -4.88 17.58 6.21
N VAL A 134 -4.57 16.97 7.35
CA VAL A 134 -4.43 15.52 7.48
C VAL A 134 -5.82 14.86 7.53
N MET A 135 -5.88 13.55 7.28
CA MET A 135 -7.11 12.75 7.41
C MET A 135 -8.31 13.38 6.68
N ALA A 136 -8.18 13.61 5.38
CA ALA A 136 -9.21 14.25 4.54
C ALA A 136 -10.68 13.81 4.76
N PRO A 137 -11.00 12.57 5.23
CA PRO A 137 -12.38 12.17 5.52
C PRO A 137 -13.03 12.83 6.73
N ILE A 138 -12.28 13.52 7.60
CA ILE A 138 -12.84 14.21 8.78
C ILE A 138 -12.89 15.72 8.54
N ASP A 139 -13.74 16.44 9.30
CA ASP A 139 -13.83 17.90 9.23
C ASP A 139 -12.53 18.57 9.67
N LEU A 140 -12.23 19.72 9.10
CA LEU A 140 -11.02 20.49 9.41
C LEU A 140 -10.90 20.82 10.91
N SER A 141 -12.01 21.07 11.60
CA SER A 141 -12.01 21.31 13.05
C SER A 141 -11.48 20.11 13.85
N MET A 142 -11.79 18.88 13.40
CA MET A 142 -11.26 17.66 13.99
C MET A 142 -9.82 17.39 13.54
N ALA A 143 -9.53 17.63 12.26
CA ALA A 143 -8.17 17.48 11.73
C ALA A 143 -7.18 18.44 12.44
N SER A 144 -7.63 19.63 12.84
CA SER A 144 -6.80 20.60 13.58
C SER A 144 -6.30 20.05 14.92
N LEU A 145 -7.10 19.23 15.61
CA LEU A 145 -6.68 18.58 16.85
C LEU A 145 -5.57 17.55 16.56
N VAL A 146 -5.67 16.86 15.44
CA VAL A 146 -4.63 15.92 15.00
C VAL A 146 -3.35 16.66 14.60
N HIS A 147 -3.47 17.80 13.89
CA HIS A 147 -2.33 18.66 13.58
C HIS A 147 -1.58 19.08 14.86
N GLU A 148 -2.31 19.60 15.85
CA GLU A 148 -1.72 20.01 17.12
C GLU A 148 -1.02 18.85 17.81
N HIS A 149 -1.65 17.69 17.86
CA HIS A 149 -1.06 16.48 18.45
C HIS A 149 0.24 16.06 17.74
N LEU A 150 0.24 16.01 16.41
CA LEU A 150 1.44 15.67 15.63
C LEU A 150 2.59 16.67 15.90
N LEU A 151 2.29 17.96 15.92
CA LEU A 151 3.28 19.00 16.21
C LEU A 151 3.83 18.87 17.64
N GLN A 152 2.98 18.60 18.63
CA GLN A 152 3.38 18.35 20.02
C GLN A 152 4.28 17.11 20.15
N LYS A 153 4.07 16.12 19.30
CA LYS A 153 4.94 14.93 19.20
C LYS A 153 6.23 15.18 18.42
N GLY A 154 6.42 16.35 17.84
CA GLY A 154 7.61 16.69 17.08
C GLY A 154 7.59 16.21 15.62
N VAL A 155 6.42 15.87 15.09
CA VAL A 155 6.26 15.56 13.65
C VAL A 155 6.16 16.88 12.88
N HIS A 156 6.97 17.04 11.83
CA HIS A 156 6.92 18.20 10.96
C HIS A 156 5.81 18.05 9.91
N LEU A 157 4.86 18.99 9.87
CA LEU A 157 3.75 18.98 8.90
C LEU A 157 4.03 19.95 7.76
N TYR A 158 3.98 19.44 6.53
CA TYR A 158 4.08 20.17 5.28
C TYR A 158 2.75 20.04 4.52
N LEU A 159 1.77 20.86 4.90
CA LEU A 159 0.45 20.91 4.24
C LEU A 159 0.50 21.80 3.01
N GLU A 160 -0.44 21.58 2.07
CA GLU A 160 -0.53 22.28 0.78
C GLU A 160 0.76 22.16 -0.06
N LYS A 161 1.49 21.05 0.12
CA LYS A 161 2.75 20.78 -0.58
C LYS A 161 2.58 19.60 -1.55
N ALA A 162 2.66 19.89 -2.83
CA ALA A 162 2.65 18.87 -3.87
C ALA A 162 4.08 18.48 -4.25
N VAL A 163 4.37 17.18 -4.22
CA VAL A 163 5.66 16.64 -4.66
C VAL A 163 5.74 16.64 -6.18
N ALA A 164 6.88 17.07 -6.71
CA ALA A 164 7.20 17.08 -8.13
C ALA A 164 8.15 15.94 -8.53
N SER A 165 9.17 15.65 -7.72
CA SER A 165 10.20 14.64 -8.01
C SER A 165 10.95 14.24 -6.76
N PHE A 166 11.80 13.24 -6.92
CA PHE A 166 12.76 12.78 -5.92
C PHE A 166 14.16 12.79 -6.54
N GLU A 167 15.14 13.31 -5.83
CA GLU A 167 16.53 13.33 -6.28
C GLU A 167 17.40 12.57 -5.26
N ARG A 168 18.37 11.81 -5.80
CA ARG A 168 19.42 11.20 -4.98
C ARG A 168 20.58 12.16 -4.89
N THR A 169 21.07 12.42 -3.70
CA THR A 169 22.23 13.24 -3.43
C THR A 169 23.32 12.44 -2.69
N VAL A 170 24.47 13.04 -2.49
CA VAL A 170 25.54 12.44 -1.67
C VAL A 170 25.14 12.26 -0.21
N ASN A 171 24.14 13.00 0.26
CA ASN A 171 23.65 13.00 1.64
C ASN A 171 22.33 12.26 1.84
N GLY A 172 21.85 11.49 0.86
CA GLY A 172 20.59 10.77 0.91
C GLY A 172 19.64 11.12 -0.22
N LEU A 173 18.37 11.30 0.10
CA LEU A 173 17.30 11.68 -0.81
C LEU A 173 16.87 13.13 -0.59
N GLU A 174 16.36 13.76 -1.61
CA GLU A 174 15.62 15.02 -1.53
C GLU A 174 14.24 14.87 -2.17
N VAL A 175 13.21 15.29 -1.44
CA VAL A 175 11.86 15.45 -1.94
C VAL A 175 11.73 16.87 -2.50
N ILE A 176 11.43 16.99 -3.79
CA ILE A 176 11.30 18.27 -4.48
C ILE A 176 9.81 18.59 -4.60
N PHE A 177 9.40 19.74 -4.09
CA PHE A 177 8.04 20.23 -4.23
C PHE A 177 7.84 20.98 -5.55
N LYS A 178 6.59 21.08 -6.01
CA LYS A 178 6.23 21.91 -7.18
C LYS A 178 6.61 23.37 -7.02
N SER A 179 6.75 23.86 -5.80
CA SER A 179 7.24 25.21 -5.48
C SER A 179 8.74 25.41 -5.75
N GLY A 180 9.49 24.33 -5.98
CA GLY A 180 10.95 24.32 -6.07
C GLY A 180 11.66 24.15 -4.71
N GLU A 181 10.94 24.18 -3.59
CA GLU A 181 11.47 23.90 -2.26
C GLU A 181 11.92 22.45 -2.17
N ARG A 182 12.97 22.16 -1.39
CA ARG A 182 13.59 20.85 -1.23
C ARG A 182 13.53 20.42 0.23
N LEU A 183 13.15 19.17 0.45
CA LEU A 183 13.10 18.55 1.77
C LEU A 183 14.05 17.35 1.80
N PRO A 184 15.13 17.41 2.60
CA PRO A 184 16.07 16.29 2.69
C PRO A 184 15.47 15.12 3.44
N ALA A 185 15.77 13.90 2.98
CA ALA A 185 15.30 12.65 3.55
C ALA A 185 16.39 11.57 3.48
N ASP A 186 16.39 10.65 4.44
CA ASP A 186 17.15 9.41 4.36
C ASP A 186 16.26 8.27 3.86
N MET A 187 14.94 8.38 4.08
CA MET A 187 13.91 7.46 3.62
C MET A 187 12.63 8.21 3.28
N VAL A 188 11.91 7.72 2.27
CA VAL A 188 10.58 8.23 1.88
C VAL A 188 9.57 7.08 1.91
N LEU A 189 8.39 7.31 2.49
CA LEU A 189 7.25 6.42 2.42
C LEU A 189 6.11 7.08 1.65
N LEU A 190 5.63 6.40 0.61
CA LEU A 190 4.47 6.83 -0.16
C LEU A 190 3.20 6.21 0.43
N SER A 191 2.28 7.03 0.93
CA SER A 191 0.98 6.62 1.48
C SER A 191 -0.18 7.45 0.91
N ILE A 192 -0.13 7.70 -0.39
CA ILE A 192 -1.07 8.54 -1.15
C ILE A 192 -2.30 7.79 -1.66
N GLY A 193 -2.68 6.73 -0.97
CA GLY A 193 -3.84 5.91 -1.28
C GLY A 193 -3.51 4.61 -1.99
N VAL A 194 -4.56 3.86 -2.31
CA VAL A 194 -4.49 2.54 -2.95
C VAL A 194 -5.38 2.50 -4.19
N ARG A 195 -5.07 1.61 -5.11
CA ARG A 195 -5.86 1.34 -6.30
C ARG A 195 -6.32 -0.12 -6.29
N PRO A 196 -7.62 -0.40 -6.44
CA PRO A 196 -8.13 -1.77 -6.57
C PRO A 196 -7.44 -2.52 -7.71
N ASN A 197 -7.13 -3.80 -7.49
CA ASN A 197 -6.54 -4.68 -8.48
C ASN A 197 -7.67 -5.30 -9.32
N THR A 198 -7.98 -4.72 -10.47
CA THR A 198 -9.11 -5.10 -11.31
C THR A 198 -8.76 -5.62 -12.69
N SER A 199 -7.46 -5.73 -13.01
CA SER A 199 -7.00 -6.20 -14.33
C SER A 199 -7.60 -7.56 -14.68
N LEU A 200 -7.49 -8.53 -13.77
CA LEU A 200 -8.02 -9.88 -13.96
C LEU A 200 -9.53 -9.88 -14.24
N ALA A 201 -10.30 -9.09 -13.49
CA ALA A 201 -11.74 -8.95 -13.67
C ALA A 201 -12.08 -8.25 -15.01
N THR A 202 -11.33 -7.20 -15.36
CA THR A 202 -11.52 -6.45 -16.61
C THR A 202 -11.22 -7.31 -17.83
N GLU A 203 -10.12 -8.07 -17.79
CA GLU A 203 -9.71 -9.00 -18.86
C GLU A 203 -10.73 -10.14 -19.05
N ALA A 204 -11.38 -10.57 -17.94
CA ALA A 204 -12.49 -11.52 -17.98
C ALA A 204 -13.84 -10.90 -18.44
N GLY A 205 -13.89 -9.61 -18.79
CA GLY A 205 -15.09 -8.92 -19.22
C GLY A 205 -16.05 -8.51 -18.11
N LEU A 206 -15.63 -8.57 -16.84
CA LEU A 206 -16.47 -8.15 -15.71
C LEU A 206 -16.53 -6.63 -15.60
N GLY A 207 -17.68 -6.11 -15.17
CA GLY A 207 -17.90 -4.67 -15.02
C GLY A 207 -17.06 -4.06 -13.91
N VAL A 208 -16.47 -2.88 -14.19
CA VAL A 208 -15.72 -2.07 -13.23
C VAL A 208 -16.41 -0.73 -13.04
N GLY A 209 -16.50 -0.25 -11.80
CA GLY A 209 -17.15 1.00 -11.44
C GLY A 209 -16.26 2.24 -11.65
N GLU A 210 -16.85 3.42 -11.44
CA GLU A 210 -16.15 4.71 -11.57
C GLU A 210 -14.97 4.83 -10.61
N MET A 211 -15.10 4.28 -9.40
CA MET A 211 -14.02 4.21 -8.39
C MET A 211 -13.04 3.06 -8.64
N ARG A 212 -13.09 2.47 -9.85
CA ARG A 212 -12.22 1.36 -10.30
C ARG A 212 -12.33 0.07 -9.49
N GLY A 213 -13.36 -0.09 -8.65
CA GLY A 213 -13.69 -1.36 -8.01
C GLY A 213 -14.48 -2.27 -8.95
N ILE A 214 -14.46 -3.58 -8.74
CA ILE A 214 -15.31 -4.54 -9.45
C ILE A 214 -16.76 -4.22 -9.10
N LYS A 215 -17.64 -4.06 -10.12
CA LYS A 215 -19.07 -3.84 -9.92
C LYS A 215 -19.72 -5.10 -9.38
N VAL A 216 -20.50 -4.93 -8.31
CA VAL A 216 -21.30 -6.00 -7.70
C VAL A 216 -22.67 -5.48 -7.31
N ASN A 217 -23.64 -6.40 -7.15
CA ASN A 217 -24.93 -6.12 -6.56
C ASN A 217 -24.87 -6.24 -5.02
N ASP A 218 -26.02 -6.13 -4.35
CA ASP A 218 -26.15 -6.23 -2.88
C ASP A 218 -25.75 -7.61 -2.32
N TYR A 219 -25.64 -8.62 -3.16
CA TYR A 219 -25.19 -9.97 -2.82
C TYR A 219 -23.73 -10.23 -3.19
N LEU A 220 -22.98 -9.19 -3.55
CA LEU A 220 -21.60 -9.25 -4.01
C LEU A 220 -21.40 -10.03 -5.32
N GLN A 221 -22.47 -10.19 -6.13
CA GLN A 221 -22.39 -10.84 -7.44
C GLN A 221 -21.95 -9.81 -8.48
N THR A 222 -21.03 -10.22 -9.34
CA THR A 222 -20.55 -9.45 -10.49
C THR A 222 -21.58 -9.46 -11.65
N SER A 223 -21.17 -9.06 -12.85
CA SER A 223 -21.95 -9.23 -14.08
C SER A 223 -22.02 -10.71 -14.55
N ASP A 224 -21.21 -11.59 -13.99
CA ASP A 224 -21.27 -13.04 -14.18
C ASP A 224 -21.93 -13.68 -12.95
N GLU A 225 -22.80 -14.66 -13.18
CA GLU A 225 -23.57 -15.30 -12.11
C GLU A 225 -22.80 -16.43 -11.36
N HIS A 226 -21.61 -16.77 -11.84
CA HIS A 226 -20.76 -17.83 -11.35
C HIS A 226 -19.52 -17.32 -10.66
#